data_459a1caba2a345070ebacd599804a29e
#
_entry.id   459a1caba2a345070ebacd599804a29e
#
_cell.length_a   1.000
_cell.length_b   1.000
_cell.length_c   1.000
_cell.angle_alpha   90.00
_cell.angle_beta   90.00
_cell.angle_gamma   90.00
#
_symmetry.space_group_name_H-M   'P 1'
#
loop_
_entity.id
_entity.type
_entity.pdbx_description
1 polymer ?
#
loop_
_entity_poly.entity_id
_entity_poly.type
_entity_poly.pdbx_seq_one_letter_code
_entity_poly.pdbx_strand_id
1 'polypeptide(L)'
;NEDGKLVGHITDGTGWIRNCLEHGFDIHGKKLIIAGTGGAGTAIQIAAALGGAKKIVILARKSSPRFANGEETVRKIREHVPECQAEIFDLEDAEVLRRELADADLFCNATKVGMKPMDDQSVIPDVSMLRPELVVSDIVYNPRETKLLKDAKKAGCKVIPGIGMLLWQGAEAFRLYTGQEMPVKEVQERYFSE
;
A
#
# COMPACT_ATOMS: atom_id res chain seq x y z
N ASN A 1 5.03 -26.53 3.77
CA ASN A 1 5.58 -27.73 3.14
C ASN A 1 4.44 -28.52 2.51
N GLU A 2 4.33 -28.50 1.19
CA GLU A 2 3.31 -29.20 0.44
C GLU A 2 3.99 -30.34 -0.32
N ASP A 3 3.56 -31.58 -0.06
CA ASP A 3 4.11 -32.80 -0.68
C ASP A 3 5.66 -32.89 -0.61
N GLY A 4 6.26 -32.47 0.50
CA GLY A 4 7.71 -32.47 0.69
C GLY A 4 8.45 -31.31 0.03
N LYS A 5 7.75 -30.36 -0.63
CA LYS A 5 8.33 -29.18 -1.24
C LYS A 5 8.13 -27.95 -0.35
N LEU A 6 9.13 -27.08 -0.29
CA LEU A 6 8.97 -25.77 0.35
C LEU A 6 8.18 -24.84 -0.57
N VAL A 7 7.08 -24.32 -0.07
CA VAL A 7 6.24 -23.33 -0.76
C VAL A 7 6.26 -22.03 0.04
N GLY A 8 6.58 -20.92 -0.62
CA GLY A 8 6.61 -19.59 -0.02
C GLY A 8 5.34 -18.82 -0.36
N HIS A 9 4.81 -18.10 0.61
CA HIS A 9 3.67 -17.19 0.45
C HIS A 9 4.04 -15.79 0.91
N ILE A 10 3.40 -14.78 0.30
CA ILE A 10 3.51 -13.37 0.70
C ILE A 10 2.12 -12.89 1.07
N THR A 11 1.95 -12.45 2.32
CA THR A 11 0.65 -12.04 2.86
C THR A 11 0.45 -10.52 2.96
N ASP A 12 1.50 -9.73 2.65
CA ASP A 12 1.45 -8.27 2.73
C ASP A 12 0.35 -7.65 1.85
N GLY A 13 0.27 -8.10 0.60
CA GLY A 13 -0.71 -7.56 -0.35
C GLY A 13 -2.14 -7.87 0.04
N THR A 14 -2.42 -9.12 0.43
CA THR A 14 -3.75 -9.53 0.90
C THR A 14 -4.13 -8.83 2.20
N GLY A 15 -3.17 -8.68 3.12
CA GLY A 15 -3.37 -7.94 4.36
C GLY A 15 -3.68 -6.47 4.13
N TRP A 16 -3.02 -5.83 3.17
CA TRP A 16 -3.31 -4.44 2.81
C TRP A 16 -4.70 -4.28 2.17
N ILE A 17 -5.08 -5.15 1.24
CA ILE A 17 -6.42 -5.14 0.63
C ILE A 17 -7.49 -5.31 1.70
N ARG A 18 -7.31 -6.27 2.61
CA ARG A 18 -8.25 -6.47 3.71
C ARG A 18 -8.35 -5.24 4.61
N ASN A 19 -7.23 -4.59 4.93
CA ASN A 19 -7.22 -3.34 5.67
C ASN A 19 -8.01 -2.23 4.95
N CYS A 20 -7.88 -2.11 3.62
CA CYS A 20 -8.68 -1.17 2.84
C CYS A 20 -10.18 -1.45 2.94
N LEU A 21 -10.59 -2.72 2.81
CA LEU A 21 -11.98 -3.14 2.92
C LEU A 21 -12.58 -2.85 4.30
N GLU A 22 -11.85 -3.13 5.37
CA GLU A 22 -12.28 -2.84 6.77
C GLU A 22 -12.47 -1.33 7.00
N HIS A 23 -11.73 -0.50 6.27
CA HIS A 23 -11.95 0.95 6.24
C HIS A 23 -13.00 1.39 5.19
N GLY A 24 -13.76 0.45 4.60
CA GLY A 24 -14.81 0.74 3.61
C GLY A 24 -14.26 1.33 2.30
N PHE A 25 -13.10 0.87 1.86
CA PHE A 25 -12.54 1.19 0.55
C PHE A 25 -12.31 -0.08 -0.25
N ASP A 26 -13.09 -0.26 -1.31
CA ASP A 26 -12.90 -1.32 -2.29
C ASP A 26 -11.99 -0.80 -3.41
N ILE A 27 -10.92 -1.56 -3.69
CA ILE A 27 -9.92 -1.23 -4.73
C ILE A 27 -10.39 -1.56 -6.14
N HIS A 28 -11.46 -2.36 -6.28
CA HIS A 28 -11.94 -2.81 -7.59
C HIS A 28 -12.37 -1.63 -8.48
N GLY A 29 -11.84 -1.61 -9.70
CA GLY A 29 -12.11 -0.55 -10.67
C GLY A 29 -11.45 0.80 -10.38
N LYS A 30 -10.58 0.90 -9.36
CA LYS A 30 -9.97 2.14 -8.87
C LYS A 30 -8.62 2.44 -9.50
N LYS A 31 -8.27 3.75 -9.52
CA LYS A 31 -6.91 4.24 -9.79
C LYS A 31 -6.16 4.36 -8.48
N LEU A 32 -5.10 3.58 -8.34
CA LEU A 32 -4.26 3.54 -7.15
C LEU A 32 -2.87 4.08 -7.45
N ILE A 33 -2.34 4.92 -6.56
CA ILE A 33 -0.94 5.34 -6.57
C ILE A 33 -0.23 4.65 -5.41
N ILE A 34 0.84 3.92 -5.71
CA ILE A 34 1.61 3.19 -4.70
C ILE A 34 3.06 3.66 -4.76
N ALA A 35 3.49 4.39 -3.72
CA ALA A 35 4.86 4.87 -3.60
C ALA A 35 5.73 3.81 -2.91
N GLY A 36 6.81 3.39 -3.59
CA GLY A 36 7.78 2.43 -3.09
C GLY A 36 7.80 1.11 -3.85
N THR A 37 9.02 0.60 -4.11
CA THR A 37 9.33 -0.63 -4.86
C THR A 37 10.14 -1.62 -4.01
N GLY A 38 9.90 -1.59 -2.69
CA GLY A 38 10.40 -2.59 -1.74
C GLY A 38 9.48 -3.83 -1.72
N GLY A 39 9.81 -4.81 -0.88
CA GLY A 39 9.04 -6.06 -0.78
C GLY A 39 7.53 -5.84 -0.57
N ALA A 40 7.15 -5.08 0.46
CA ALA A 40 5.75 -4.78 0.74
C ALA A 40 5.08 -3.97 -0.40
N GLY A 41 5.77 -2.94 -0.95
CA GLY A 41 5.24 -2.15 -2.08
C GLY A 41 4.96 -3.03 -3.30
N THR A 42 5.89 -3.90 -3.68
CA THR A 42 5.72 -4.84 -4.81
C THR A 42 4.56 -5.82 -4.55
N ALA A 43 4.47 -6.35 -3.31
CA ALA A 43 3.38 -7.26 -2.94
C ALA A 43 2.01 -6.60 -3.05
N ILE A 44 1.89 -5.34 -2.57
CA ILE A 44 0.66 -4.54 -2.67
C ILE A 44 0.31 -4.26 -4.13
N GLN A 45 1.28 -3.87 -4.96
CA GLN A 45 1.07 -3.56 -6.37
C GLN A 45 0.52 -4.78 -7.13
N ILE A 46 1.13 -5.94 -6.95
CA ILE A 46 0.69 -7.18 -7.60
C ILE A 46 -0.68 -7.60 -7.07
N ALA A 47 -0.88 -7.60 -5.75
CA ALA A 47 -2.15 -7.99 -5.15
C ALA A 47 -3.29 -7.05 -5.58
N ALA A 48 -3.03 -5.75 -5.67
CA ALA A 48 -4.02 -4.78 -6.13
C ALA A 48 -4.40 -4.98 -7.61
N ALA A 49 -3.44 -5.30 -8.48
CA ALA A 49 -3.72 -5.63 -9.87
C ALA A 49 -4.61 -6.89 -9.97
N LEU A 50 -4.23 -7.95 -9.28
CA LEU A 50 -5.00 -9.20 -9.22
C LEU A 50 -6.38 -9.01 -8.56
N GLY A 51 -6.51 -8.06 -7.63
CA GLY A 51 -7.74 -7.67 -6.95
C GLY A 51 -8.65 -6.76 -7.78
N GLY A 52 -8.33 -6.50 -9.05
CA GLY A 52 -9.20 -5.77 -9.98
C GLY A 52 -9.05 -4.25 -9.96
N ALA A 53 -7.92 -3.72 -9.49
CA ALA A 53 -7.63 -2.29 -9.67
C ALA A 53 -7.59 -1.96 -11.17
N LYS A 54 -8.21 -0.85 -11.57
CA LYS A 54 -8.25 -0.39 -12.97
C LYS A 54 -6.90 0.13 -13.44
N LYS A 55 -6.24 0.90 -12.57
CA LYS A 55 -4.93 1.49 -12.88
C LYS A 55 -4.05 1.52 -11.63
N ILE A 56 -2.79 1.14 -11.80
CA ILE A 56 -1.75 1.26 -10.77
C ILE A 56 -0.65 2.18 -11.29
N VAL A 57 -0.42 3.25 -10.56
CA VAL A 57 0.73 4.15 -10.76
C VAL A 57 1.74 3.86 -9.66
N ILE A 58 2.90 3.37 -10.05
CA ILE A 58 4.03 3.14 -9.15
C ILE A 58 4.86 4.41 -9.10
N LEU A 59 5.18 4.89 -7.90
CA LEU A 59 6.10 6.00 -7.70
C LEU A 59 7.35 5.51 -6.97
N ALA A 60 8.52 5.75 -7.56
CA ALA A 60 9.80 5.40 -6.96
C ALA A 60 10.85 6.45 -7.35
N ARG A 61 11.86 6.65 -6.52
CA ARG A 61 12.96 7.55 -6.88
C ARG A 61 13.75 6.94 -8.03
N LYS A 62 13.85 7.67 -9.13
CA LYS A 62 14.59 7.23 -10.33
C LYS A 62 16.09 7.01 -10.04
N SER A 63 16.62 7.74 -9.07
CA SER A 63 18.00 7.59 -8.56
C SER A 63 18.23 6.29 -7.74
N SER A 64 17.15 5.60 -7.34
CA SER A 64 17.26 4.38 -6.54
C SER A 64 17.53 3.15 -7.41
N PRO A 65 18.46 2.25 -7.03
CA PRO A 65 18.66 0.97 -7.72
C PRO A 65 17.40 0.09 -7.73
N ARG A 66 16.42 0.38 -6.85
CA ARG A 66 15.14 -0.33 -6.81
C ARG A 66 14.10 0.19 -7.80
N PHE A 67 14.42 1.23 -8.59
CA PHE A 67 13.52 1.70 -9.65
C PHE A 67 13.24 0.58 -10.67
N ALA A 68 14.27 -0.17 -11.06
CA ALA A 68 14.15 -1.33 -11.93
C ALA A 68 13.18 -2.41 -11.43
N ASN A 69 13.02 -2.58 -10.11
CA ASN A 69 12.02 -3.50 -9.56
C ASN A 69 10.60 -3.04 -9.89
N GLY A 70 10.37 -1.72 -9.90
CA GLY A 70 9.08 -1.14 -10.27
C GLY A 70 8.80 -1.31 -11.77
N GLU A 71 9.81 -1.13 -12.64
CA GLU A 71 9.69 -1.38 -14.07
C GLU A 71 9.34 -2.85 -14.36
N GLU A 72 10.00 -3.76 -13.66
CA GLU A 72 9.72 -5.20 -13.77
C GLU A 72 8.30 -5.53 -13.26
N THR A 73 7.84 -4.87 -12.19
CA THR A 73 6.46 -5.05 -11.68
C THR A 73 5.45 -4.55 -12.71
N VAL A 74 5.67 -3.39 -13.32
CA VAL A 74 4.82 -2.87 -14.39
C VAL A 74 4.76 -3.86 -15.56
N ARG A 75 5.92 -4.40 -15.98
CA ARG A 75 5.97 -5.40 -17.06
C ARG A 75 5.13 -6.62 -16.74
N LYS A 76 5.29 -7.18 -15.53
CA LYS A 76 4.52 -8.36 -15.06
C LYS A 76 3.01 -8.09 -14.98
N ILE A 77 2.61 -6.93 -14.46
CA ILE A 77 1.18 -6.59 -14.41
C ILE A 77 0.61 -6.51 -15.82
N ARG A 78 1.28 -5.82 -16.75
CA ARG A 78 0.81 -5.71 -18.15
C ARG A 78 0.72 -7.05 -18.86
N GLU A 79 1.64 -7.98 -18.55
CA GLU A 79 1.68 -9.32 -19.15
C GLU A 79 0.60 -10.26 -18.60
N HIS A 80 0.37 -10.22 -17.28
CA HIS A 80 -0.48 -11.22 -16.60
C HIS A 80 -1.84 -10.69 -16.16
N VAL A 81 -2.04 -9.38 -16.12
CA VAL A 81 -3.30 -8.72 -15.71
C VAL A 81 -3.59 -7.58 -16.70
N PRO A 82 -3.84 -7.88 -17.98
CA PRO A 82 -3.98 -6.88 -19.05
C PRO A 82 -5.13 -5.90 -18.84
N GLU A 83 -6.10 -6.22 -17.98
CA GLU A 83 -7.19 -5.33 -17.59
C GLU A 83 -6.72 -4.18 -16.69
N CYS A 84 -5.60 -4.36 -15.99
CA CYS A 84 -5.02 -3.35 -15.11
C CYS A 84 -3.96 -2.54 -15.84
N GLN A 85 -4.19 -1.26 -16.01
CA GLN A 85 -3.15 -0.35 -16.51
C GLN A 85 -2.06 -0.18 -15.45
N ALA A 86 -0.80 -0.30 -15.83
CA ALA A 86 0.32 -0.11 -14.91
C ALA A 86 1.37 0.83 -15.50
N GLU A 87 1.82 1.80 -14.71
CA GLU A 87 2.86 2.78 -15.07
C GLU A 87 3.79 3.03 -13.88
N ILE A 88 5.01 3.45 -14.17
CA ILE A 88 5.97 3.89 -13.15
C ILE A 88 6.51 5.26 -13.51
N PHE A 89 6.64 6.12 -12.49
CA PHE A 89 7.21 7.46 -12.62
C PHE A 89 8.17 7.77 -11.47
N ASP A 90 8.94 8.85 -11.65
CA ASP A 90 9.82 9.35 -10.62
C ASP A 90 9.00 10.01 -9.50
N LEU A 91 9.21 9.55 -8.27
CA LEU A 91 8.58 10.11 -7.06
C LEU A 91 9.06 11.56 -6.78
N GLU A 92 10.25 11.92 -7.25
CA GLU A 92 10.84 13.24 -7.03
C GLU A 92 10.35 14.28 -8.07
N ASP A 93 9.60 13.87 -9.09
CA ASP A 93 8.95 14.76 -10.05
C ASP A 93 7.62 15.29 -9.48
N ALA A 94 7.66 16.53 -8.99
CA ALA A 94 6.51 17.16 -8.35
C ALA A 94 5.32 17.39 -9.32
N GLU A 95 5.60 17.60 -10.62
CA GLU A 95 4.54 17.81 -11.62
C GLU A 95 3.82 16.50 -11.91
N VAL A 96 4.57 15.41 -12.05
CA VAL A 96 4.02 14.06 -12.19
C VAL A 96 3.20 13.69 -10.97
N LEU A 97 3.75 13.90 -9.77
CA LEU A 97 3.05 13.60 -8.52
C LEU A 97 1.71 14.35 -8.43
N ARG A 98 1.71 15.65 -8.72
CA ARG A 98 0.50 16.48 -8.73
C ARG A 98 -0.52 15.99 -9.75
N ARG A 99 -0.06 15.70 -10.98
CA ARG A 99 -0.92 15.21 -12.06
C ARG A 99 -1.59 13.88 -11.70
N GLU A 100 -0.81 12.92 -11.21
CA GLU A 100 -1.33 11.59 -10.91
C GLU A 100 -2.27 11.60 -9.70
N LEU A 101 -2.00 12.45 -8.68
CA LEU A 101 -2.85 12.59 -7.51
C LEU A 101 -4.19 13.27 -7.82
N ALA A 102 -4.26 14.10 -8.87
CA ALA A 102 -5.46 14.90 -9.18
C ALA A 102 -6.72 14.06 -9.43
N ASP A 103 -6.58 12.85 -9.95
CA ASP A 103 -7.68 11.92 -10.28
C ASP A 103 -7.56 10.53 -9.64
N ALA A 104 -6.62 10.36 -8.70
CA ALA A 104 -6.45 9.09 -7.99
C ALA A 104 -7.59 8.86 -6.98
N ASP A 105 -8.00 7.60 -6.83
CA ASP A 105 -8.93 7.19 -5.78
C ASP A 105 -8.21 6.95 -4.45
N LEU A 106 -6.97 6.39 -4.51
CA LEU A 106 -6.17 6.12 -3.33
C LEU A 106 -4.68 6.36 -3.60
N PHE A 107 -4.01 6.96 -2.61
CA PHE A 107 -2.55 7.01 -2.49
C PHE A 107 -2.08 6.11 -1.35
N CYS A 108 -1.08 5.25 -1.60
CA CYS A 108 -0.47 4.39 -0.59
C CYS A 108 1.02 4.70 -0.46
N ASN A 109 1.47 5.07 0.75
CA ASN A 109 2.88 5.12 1.07
C ASN A 109 3.37 3.70 1.46
N ALA A 110 4.18 3.09 0.62
CA ALA A 110 4.89 1.84 0.87
C ALA A 110 6.42 2.05 0.91
N THR A 111 6.84 3.26 1.28
CA THR A 111 8.25 3.62 1.51
C THR A 111 8.57 3.58 3.01
N LYS A 112 9.82 3.93 3.35
CA LYS A 112 10.24 4.13 4.75
C LYS A 112 10.03 5.55 5.27
N VAL A 113 9.57 6.48 4.43
CA VAL A 113 9.28 7.86 4.85
C VAL A 113 8.13 7.84 5.84
N GLY A 114 8.29 8.52 6.97
CA GLY A 114 7.37 8.47 8.10
C GLY A 114 7.80 7.54 9.23
N MET A 115 8.83 6.70 9.02
CA MET A 115 9.50 5.93 10.09
C MET A 115 10.75 6.67 10.57
N LYS A 116 11.17 6.46 11.82
CA LYS A 116 12.46 6.98 12.31
C LYS A 116 13.62 6.51 11.42
N PRO A 117 14.58 7.38 11.10
CA PRO A 117 14.71 8.79 11.54
C PRO A 117 13.99 9.83 10.67
N MET A 118 13.06 9.43 9.78
CA MET A 118 12.32 10.31 8.85
C MET A 118 10.85 10.48 9.27
N ASP A 119 10.57 10.40 10.56
CA ASP A 119 9.21 10.44 11.12
C ASP A 119 8.57 11.83 11.06
N ASP A 120 9.36 12.88 10.84
CA ASP A 120 8.94 14.24 10.56
C ASP A 120 8.71 14.56 9.08
N GLN A 121 8.94 13.59 8.19
CA GLN A 121 8.83 13.74 6.74
C GLN A 121 7.55 13.11 6.18
N SER A 122 7.10 13.65 5.04
CA SER A 122 6.01 13.09 4.24
C SER A 122 6.49 12.79 2.83
N VAL A 123 6.00 11.70 2.25
CA VAL A 123 6.26 11.34 0.86
C VAL A 123 5.51 12.26 -0.13
N ILE A 124 4.45 12.93 0.33
CA ILE A 124 3.79 14.02 -0.38
C ILE A 124 4.26 15.33 0.27
N PRO A 125 5.16 16.09 -0.37
CA PRO A 125 5.77 17.27 0.24
C PRO A 125 4.85 18.49 0.30
N ASP A 126 3.89 18.59 -0.64
CA ASP A 126 2.96 19.70 -0.76
C ASP A 126 1.54 19.24 -0.42
N VAL A 127 1.04 19.69 0.74
CA VAL A 127 -0.30 19.34 1.25
C VAL A 127 -1.41 19.78 0.30
N SER A 128 -1.17 20.78 -0.56
CA SER A 128 -2.15 21.22 -1.56
C SER A 128 -2.44 20.16 -2.64
N MET A 129 -1.64 19.12 -2.73
CA MET A 129 -1.88 17.95 -3.60
C MET A 129 -2.93 16.99 -3.01
N LEU A 130 -3.24 17.10 -1.72
CA LEU A 130 -4.25 16.30 -1.04
C LEU A 130 -5.63 16.93 -1.23
N ARG A 131 -6.64 16.11 -1.51
CA ARG A 131 -8.03 16.53 -1.68
C ARG A 131 -8.98 15.60 -0.91
N PRO A 132 -10.15 16.07 -0.45
CA PRO A 132 -11.05 15.29 0.41
C PRO A 132 -11.50 13.95 -0.18
N GLU A 133 -11.57 13.83 -1.50
CA GLU A 133 -11.98 12.60 -2.20
C GLU A 133 -10.87 11.55 -2.26
N LEU A 134 -9.61 11.94 -2.03
CA LEU A 134 -8.48 11.02 -2.02
C LEU A 134 -8.46 10.21 -0.72
N VAL A 135 -8.38 8.90 -0.85
CA VAL A 135 -8.07 8.04 0.30
C VAL A 135 -6.55 7.94 0.44
N VAL A 136 -6.03 8.14 1.63
CA VAL A 136 -4.59 8.07 1.90
C VAL A 136 -4.28 6.90 2.83
N SER A 137 -3.54 5.92 2.31
CA SER A 137 -3.04 4.77 3.07
C SER A 137 -1.55 4.92 3.34
N ASP A 138 -1.13 4.52 4.53
CA ASP A 138 0.29 4.43 4.88
C ASP A 138 0.54 3.06 5.51
N ILE A 139 1.52 2.30 4.99
CA ILE A 139 1.87 1.01 5.59
C ILE A 139 2.80 1.12 6.79
N VAL A 140 3.32 2.31 7.06
CA VAL A 140 4.05 2.58 8.30
C VAL A 140 3.08 2.45 9.48
N TYR A 141 3.44 1.62 10.46
CA TYR A 141 2.65 1.38 11.67
C TYR A 141 3.33 1.89 12.95
N ASN A 142 4.58 2.31 12.85
CA ASN A 142 5.31 2.97 13.94
C ASN A 142 6.12 4.17 13.40
N PRO A 143 5.69 5.40 13.71
CA PRO A 143 4.60 5.78 14.62
C PRO A 143 3.22 5.35 14.07
N ARG A 144 2.23 5.25 14.97
CA ARG A 144 0.83 4.92 14.62
C ARG A 144 0.24 5.92 13.63
N GLU A 145 0.60 7.18 13.76
CA GLU A 145 0.15 8.27 12.91
C GLU A 145 1.35 9.03 12.35
N THR A 146 1.66 8.77 11.08
CA THR A 146 2.74 9.44 10.36
C THR A 146 2.39 10.89 10.01
N LYS A 147 3.40 11.67 9.62
CA LYS A 147 3.17 13.03 9.11
C LYS A 147 2.21 13.02 7.91
N LEU A 148 2.37 12.07 6.98
CA LEU A 148 1.47 11.92 5.84
C LEU A 148 0.00 11.77 6.27
N LEU A 149 -0.29 10.89 7.22
CA LEU A 149 -1.66 10.68 7.70
C LEU A 149 -2.21 11.90 8.43
N LYS A 150 -1.39 12.61 9.21
CA LYS A 150 -1.77 13.87 9.86
C LYS A 150 -2.14 14.95 8.85
N ASP A 151 -1.32 15.11 7.82
CA ASP A 151 -1.54 16.10 6.77
C ASP A 151 -2.79 15.75 5.95
N ALA A 152 -2.98 14.47 5.62
CA ALA A 152 -4.16 13.97 4.93
C ALA A 152 -5.47 14.20 5.71
N LYS A 153 -5.49 13.93 7.01
CA LYS A 153 -6.64 14.23 7.88
C LYS A 153 -6.98 15.72 7.89
N LYS A 154 -5.96 16.60 7.98
CA LYS A 154 -6.16 18.05 7.94
C LYS A 154 -6.73 18.54 6.59
N ALA A 155 -6.37 17.85 5.50
CA ALA A 155 -6.91 18.13 4.17
C ALA A 155 -8.31 17.52 3.93
N GLY A 156 -8.88 16.82 4.92
CA GLY A 156 -10.19 16.19 4.83
C GLY A 156 -10.20 14.81 4.16
N CYS A 157 -9.04 14.23 3.89
CA CYS A 157 -8.92 12.89 3.30
C CYS A 157 -9.36 11.82 4.29
N LYS A 158 -9.97 10.76 3.77
CA LYS A 158 -10.08 9.49 4.50
C LYS A 158 -8.69 8.85 4.61
N VAL A 159 -8.34 8.35 5.81
CA VAL A 159 -7.03 7.74 6.04
C VAL A 159 -7.14 6.27 6.42
N ILE A 160 -6.15 5.46 5.99
CA ILE A 160 -6.04 4.04 6.29
C ILE A 160 -4.65 3.79 6.90
N PRO A 161 -4.54 3.61 8.24
CA PRO A 161 -3.27 3.43 8.92
C PRO A 161 -2.69 2.02 8.71
N GLY A 162 -1.36 1.92 8.79
CA GLY A 162 -0.62 0.68 8.51
C GLY A 162 -0.81 -0.44 9.52
N ILE A 163 -1.26 -0.10 10.73
CA ILE A 163 -1.43 -1.10 11.80
C ILE A 163 -2.44 -2.18 11.43
N GLY A 164 -3.49 -1.84 10.68
CA GLY A 164 -4.45 -2.82 10.21
C GLY A 164 -3.84 -3.80 9.19
N MET A 165 -2.95 -3.32 8.31
CA MET A 165 -2.21 -4.20 7.39
C MET A 165 -1.34 -5.20 8.18
N LEU A 166 -0.66 -4.76 9.24
CA LEU A 166 0.14 -5.65 10.11
C LEU A 166 -0.73 -6.76 10.72
N LEU A 167 -1.93 -6.42 11.18
CA LEU A 167 -2.89 -7.38 11.74
C LEU A 167 -3.36 -8.39 10.68
N TRP A 168 -3.82 -7.90 9.53
CA TRP A 168 -4.44 -8.76 8.52
C TRP A 168 -3.43 -9.64 7.77
N GLN A 169 -2.19 -9.18 7.52
CA GLN A 169 -1.14 -10.04 6.98
C GLN A 169 -0.78 -11.17 7.95
N GLY A 170 -0.81 -10.86 9.26
CA GLY A 170 -0.60 -11.86 10.31
C GLY A 170 -1.75 -12.88 10.37
N ALA A 171 -2.99 -12.44 10.20
CA ALA A 171 -4.15 -13.33 10.15
C ALA A 171 -4.07 -14.30 8.97
N GLU A 172 -3.69 -13.83 7.80
CA GLU A 172 -3.50 -14.67 6.62
C GLU A 172 -2.35 -15.66 6.80
N ALA A 173 -1.22 -15.20 7.38
CA ALA A 173 -0.09 -16.09 7.69
C ALA A 173 -0.51 -17.18 8.71
N PHE A 174 -1.28 -16.82 9.73
CA PHE A 174 -1.82 -17.78 10.70
C PHE A 174 -2.68 -18.85 10.01
N ARG A 175 -3.58 -18.41 9.11
CA ARG A 175 -4.42 -19.34 8.34
C ARG A 175 -3.58 -20.31 7.48
N LEU A 176 -2.54 -19.80 6.81
CA LEU A 176 -1.62 -20.63 6.01
C LEU A 176 -0.85 -21.65 6.83
N TYR A 177 -0.44 -21.30 8.06
CA TYR A 177 0.32 -22.20 8.92
C TYR A 177 -0.54 -23.23 9.65
N THR A 178 -1.75 -22.87 10.04
CA THR A 178 -2.58 -23.68 10.94
C THR A 178 -3.80 -24.31 10.24
N GLY A 179 -4.19 -23.79 9.08
CA GLY A 179 -5.46 -24.12 8.44
C GLY A 179 -6.70 -23.58 9.16
N GLN A 180 -6.50 -22.71 10.18
CA GLN A 180 -7.58 -22.13 11.00
C GLN A 180 -7.63 -20.62 10.85
N GLU A 181 -8.81 -20.05 11.05
CA GLU A 181 -8.98 -18.60 11.12
C GLU A 181 -8.41 -18.05 12.42
N MET A 182 -7.63 -16.96 12.34
CA MET A 182 -7.15 -16.24 13.51
C MET A 182 -8.33 -15.52 14.19
N PRO A 183 -8.43 -15.54 15.55
CA PRO A 183 -9.45 -14.77 16.27
C PRO A 183 -9.10 -13.27 16.24
N VAL A 184 -9.25 -12.65 15.05
CA VAL A 184 -8.77 -11.29 14.74
C VAL A 184 -9.30 -10.27 15.74
N LYS A 185 -10.60 -10.34 16.12
CA LYS A 185 -11.21 -9.39 17.05
C LYS A 185 -10.54 -9.42 18.42
N GLU A 186 -10.31 -10.62 18.96
CA GLU A 186 -9.64 -10.79 20.27
C GLU A 186 -8.18 -10.31 20.21
N VAL A 187 -7.46 -10.66 19.14
CA VAL A 187 -6.08 -10.21 18.93
C VAL A 187 -6.02 -8.68 18.79
N GLN A 188 -6.95 -8.09 18.05
CA GLN A 188 -7.04 -6.65 17.88
C GLN A 188 -7.29 -5.92 19.20
N GLU A 189 -8.28 -6.37 19.98
CA GLU A 189 -8.62 -5.79 21.29
C GLU A 189 -7.45 -5.90 22.28
N ARG A 190 -6.70 -7.00 22.24
CA ARG A 190 -5.64 -7.28 23.21
C ARG A 190 -4.29 -6.63 22.90
N TYR A 191 -3.93 -6.52 21.60
CA TYR A 191 -2.58 -6.15 21.19
C TYR A 191 -2.52 -4.95 20.25
N PHE A 192 -3.64 -4.52 19.67
CA PHE A 192 -3.71 -3.44 18.69
C PHE A 192 -4.63 -2.28 19.11
N SER A 193 -5.33 -2.40 20.25
CA SER A 193 -5.98 -1.27 20.91
C SER A 193 -4.94 -0.26 21.39
N GLU A 194 -5.28 1.03 21.38
CA GLU A 194 -4.43 2.13 21.87
C GLU A 194 -4.17 2.03 23.38
#